data_d88ff783d70db25e84207175137e0bd8
#
_entry.id   d88ff783d70db25e84207175137e0bd8
#
_cell.length_a   1.000
_cell.length_b   1.000
_cell.length_c   1.000
_cell.angle_alpha   90.00
_cell.angle_beta   90.00
_cell.angle_gamma   90.00
#
_symmetry.space_group_name_H-M   'P 1'
#
loop_
_entity.id
_entity.type
_entity.pdbx_description
1 polymer ?
#
loop_
_entity_poly.entity_id
_entity_poly.type
_entity_poly.pdbx_seq_one_letter_code
_entity_poly.pdbx_strand_id
1 'polypeptide(L)'
;MKILMLGNSYTYFFDMPKILQALLDENKVDAKVDSVTAGGRVLWQNLDENDALHAEVVEKCKQTSYDVLILQEQSSNAMEYYREFLHGVCGCVELVKPARTVLYATWGRKEGCDLLDEFGWTNQTMTEGLAASYDAAARKVGGTCAHVGKSFFEIRKAYPEIELYDPDLSHPSYAGSCVAALAIYKKLVGSLPASTACLKMDAADLLHACEVIDRVV
;
A
#
# COMPACT_ATOMS: atom_id res chain seq x y z
N MET A 1 -7.89 -16.12 -6.79
CA MET A 1 -6.81 -15.64 -5.89
C MET A 1 -7.42 -15.00 -4.67
N LYS A 2 -7.00 -15.36 -3.45
CA LYS A 2 -7.48 -14.77 -2.19
C LYS A 2 -6.39 -13.89 -1.61
N ILE A 3 -6.73 -12.63 -1.35
CA ILE A 3 -5.80 -11.58 -0.95
C ILE A 3 -6.19 -11.09 0.43
N LEU A 4 -5.22 -11.02 1.36
CA LEU A 4 -5.38 -10.35 2.64
C LEU A 4 -4.51 -9.10 2.67
N MET A 5 -5.10 -7.97 3.04
CA MET A 5 -4.37 -6.71 3.26
C MET A 5 -4.32 -6.41 4.76
N LEU A 6 -3.11 -6.22 5.29
CA LEU A 6 -2.89 -5.72 6.65
C LEU A 6 -2.24 -4.35 6.58
N GLY A 7 -2.81 -3.38 7.27
CA GLY A 7 -2.32 -2.01 7.22
C GLY A 7 -3.12 -1.05 8.10
N ASN A 8 -3.10 0.21 7.75
CA ASN A 8 -3.74 1.27 8.51
C ASN A 8 -4.55 2.23 7.61
N SER A 9 -4.66 3.51 8.01
CA SER A 9 -5.42 4.50 7.26
C SER A 9 -4.93 4.67 5.81
N TYR A 10 -3.67 4.50 5.53
CA TYR A 10 -3.14 4.55 4.15
C TYR A 10 -3.65 3.41 3.27
N THR A 11 -4.16 2.34 3.89
CA THR A 11 -4.84 1.24 3.18
C THR A 11 -6.34 1.46 3.09
N TYR A 12 -7.02 1.93 4.16
CA TYR A 12 -8.48 1.99 4.13
C TYR A 12 -9.09 3.32 3.67
N PHE A 13 -8.30 4.41 3.53
CA PHE A 13 -8.85 5.67 3.03
C PHE A 13 -9.54 5.47 1.68
N PHE A 14 -10.71 6.08 1.53
CA PHE A 14 -11.62 5.93 0.39
C PHE A 14 -11.97 4.47 0.04
N ASP A 15 -11.92 3.57 1.03
CA ASP A 15 -12.15 2.13 0.81
C ASP A 15 -11.22 1.52 -0.26
N MET A 16 -9.92 1.89 -0.26
CA MET A 16 -8.97 1.45 -1.29
C MET A 16 -8.99 -0.08 -1.55
N PRO A 17 -9.16 -0.96 -0.54
CA PRO A 17 -9.35 -2.40 -0.81
C PRO A 17 -10.57 -2.71 -1.70
N LYS A 18 -11.66 -1.92 -1.60
CA LYS A 18 -12.81 -2.07 -2.50
C LYS A 18 -12.54 -1.48 -3.88
N ILE A 19 -11.75 -0.40 -3.98
CA ILE A 19 -11.29 0.11 -5.28
C ILE A 19 -10.46 -0.97 -6.00
N LEU A 20 -9.54 -1.62 -5.29
CA LEU A 20 -8.75 -2.74 -5.83
C LEU A 20 -9.66 -3.90 -6.26
N GLN A 21 -10.63 -4.29 -5.43
CA GLN A 21 -11.60 -5.34 -5.78
C GLN A 21 -12.37 -4.99 -7.05
N ALA A 22 -12.87 -3.74 -7.15
CA ALA A 22 -13.61 -3.30 -8.34
C ALA A 22 -12.76 -3.35 -9.62
N LEU A 23 -11.48 -2.97 -9.55
CA LEU A 23 -10.55 -3.10 -10.66
C LEU A 23 -10.34 -4.57 -11.07
N LEU A 24 -10.18 -5.47 -10.09
CA LEU A 24 -10.04 -6.89 -10.35
C LEU A 24 -11.29 -7.49 -11.00
N ASP A 25 -12.46 -7.17 -10.48
CA ASP A 25 -13.76 -7.64 -11.02
C ASP A 25 -14.01 -7.13 -12.44
N GLU A 26 -13.80 -5.83 -12.68
CA GLU A 26 -14.00 -5.21 -14.00
C GLU A 26 -13.11 -5.85 -15.08
N ASN A 27 -11.89 -6.22 -14.69
CA ASN A 27 -10.91 -6.85 -15.59
C ASN A 27 -10.97 -8.39 -15.54
N LYS A 28 -12.02 -8.97 -14.95
CA LYS A 28 -12.28 -10.41 -14.89
C LYS A 28 -11.14 -11.22 -14.28
N VAL A 29 -10.42 -10.62 -13.33
CA VAL A 29 -9.44 -11.33 -12.52
C VAL A 29 -10.17 -12.03 -11.38
N ASP A 30 -10.16 -13.35 -11.36
CA ASP A 30 -10.76 -14.14 -10.28
C ASP A 30 -9.97 -13.96 -8.98
N ALA A 31 -10.36 -12.94 -8.20
CA ALA A 31 -9.71 -12.58 -6.95
C ALA A 31 -10.72 -12.04 -5.93
N LYS A 32 -10.42 -12.26 -4.66
CA LYS A 32 -11.15 -11.68 -3.53
C LYS A 32 -10.19 -10.97 -2.60
N VAL A 33 -10.50 -9.72 -2.26
CA VAL A 33 -9.73 -8.87 -1.36
C VAL A 33 -10.42 -8.80 0.00
N ASP A 34 -9.73 -9.27 1.02
CA ASP A 34 -10.07 -9.06 2.43
C ASP A 34 -9.05 -8.09 3.04
N SER A 35 -9.44 -7.36 4.08
CA SER A 35 -8.53 -6.46 4.80
C SER A 35 -8.77 -6.49 6.30
N VAL A 36 -7.71 -6.27 7.08
CA VAL A 36 -7.76 -5.97 8.53
C VAL A 36 -6.91 -4.73 8.74
N THR A 37 -7.55 -3.64 9.12
CA THR A 37 -6.91 -2.31 9.18
C THR A 37 -7.44 -1.51 10.37
N ALA A 38 -6.57 -0.68 10.96
CA ALA A 38 -6.98 0.34 11.94
C ALA A 38 -6.11 1.59 11.83
N GLY A 39 -6.63 2.74 12.24
CA GLY A 39 -5.90 4.00 12.19
C GLY A 39 -4.58 3.96 12.97
N GLY A 40 -3.50 4.45 12.36
CA GLY A 40 -2.17 4.50 12.98
C GLY A 40 -1.50 3.15 13.26
N ARG A 41 -2.12 2.03 12.90
CA ARG A 41 -1.62 0.68 13.19
C ARG A 41 -0.25 0.43 12.58
N VAL A 42 0.63 -0.18 13.35
CA VAL A 42 1.93 -0.71 12.93
C VAL A 42 1.84 -2.24 12.78
N LEU A 43 2.62 -2.83 11.87
CA LEU A 43 2.46 -4.24 11.51
C LEU A 43 2.68 -5.21 12.65
N TRP A 44 3.63 -4.95 13.56
CA TRP A 44 3.91 -5.85 14.67
C TRP A 44 2.71 -6.00 15.64
N GLN A 45 1.79 -5.03 15.70
CA GLN A 45 0.58 -5.14 16.52
C GLN A 45 -0.36 -6.28 16.06
N ASN A 46 -0.23 -6.72 14.81
CA ASN A 46 -0.96 -7.93 14.35
C ASN A 46 -0.45 -9.22 14.99
N LEU A 47 0.63 -9.17 15.75
CA LEU A 47 1.24 -10.32 16.45
C LEU A 47 0.88 -10.36 17.94
N ASP A 48 0.29 -9.29 18.47
CA ASP A 48 -0.12 -9.22 19.88
C ASP A 48 -1.43 -10.02 20.09
N GLU A 49 -1.33 -11.17 20.74
CA GLU A 49 -2.47 -12.07 21.01
C GLU A 49 -3.59 -11.43 21.85
N ASN A 50 -3.30 -10.31 22.54
CA ASN A 50 -4.30 -9.55 23.29
C ASN A 50 -5.02 -8.49 22.43
N ASP A 51 -4.58 -8.28 21.19
CA ASP A 51 -5.18 -7.31 20.28
C ASP A 51 -6.37 -7.94 19.52
N ALA A 52 -7.50 -7.23 19.49
CA ALA A 52 -8.72 -7.71 18.84
C ALA A 52 -8.52 -7.95 17.33
N LEU A 53 -7.67 -7.15 16.66
CA LEU A 53 -7.40 -7.34 15.23
C LEU A 53 -6.46 -8.53 14.96
N HIS A 54 -5.58 -8.88 15.92
CA HIS A 54 -4.87 -10.16 15.85
C HIS A 54 -5.86 -11.31 15.79
N ALA A 55 -6.83 -11.33 16.71
CA ALA A 55 -7.87 -12.37 16.74
C ALA A 55 -8.66 -12.41 15.42
N GLU A 56 -8.95 -11.26 14.80
CA GLU A 56 -9.60 -11.17 13.49
C GLU A 56 -8.74 -11.79 12.38
N VAL A 57 -7.43 -11.47 12.33
CA VAL A 57 -6.49 -12.07 11.35
C VAL A 57 -6.45 -13.60 11.52
N VAL A 58 -6.30 -14.08 12.76
CA VAL A 58 -6.29 -15.51 13.07
C VAL A 58 -7.57 -16.19 12.62
N GLU A 59 -8.73 -15.60 12.90
CA GLU A 59 -10.01 -16.17 12.51
C GLU A 59 -10.18 -16.23 10.99
N LYS A 60 -9.79 -15.18 10.27
CA LYS A 60 -9.77 -15.18 8.80
C LYS A 60 -8.85 -16.28 8.25
N CYS A 61 -7.67 -16.47 8.84
CA CYS A 61 -6.74 -17.53 8.43
C CYS A 61 -7.24 -18.94 8.73
N LYS A 62 -8.09 -19.14 9.75
CA LYS A 62 -8.76 -20.43 9.98
C LYS A 62 -9.83 -20.75 8.93
N GLN A 63 -10.54 -19.71 8.47
CA GLN A 63 -11.63 -19.87 7.50
C GLN A 63 -11.11 -19.98 6.06
N THR A 64 -9.93 -19.44 5.77
CA THR A 64 -9.40 -19.37 4.41
C THR A 64 -7.87 -19.37 4.39
N SER A 65 -7.29 -20.04 3.40
CA SER A 65 -5.88 -19.86 3.06
C SER A 65 -5.75 -18.72 2.06
N TYR A 66 -4.86 -17.77 2.34
CA TYR A 66 -4.61 -16.64 1.46
C TYR A 66 -3.47 -16.94 0.50
N ASP A 67 -3.70 -16.66 -0.79
CA ASP A 67 -2.67 -16.78 -1.83
C ASP A 67 -1.68 -15.63 -1.75
N VAL A 68 -2.17 -14.43 -1.42
CA VAL A 68 -1.37 -13.20 -1.35
C VAL A 68 -1.61 -12.48 -0.02
N LEU A 69 -0.52 -12.07 0.61
CA LEU A 69 -0.53 -11.15 1.74
C LEU A 69 0.07 -9.82 1.30
N ILE A 70 -0.69 -8.72 1.50
CA ILE A 70 -0.25 -7.36 1.24
C ILE A 70 -0.04 -6.67 2.59
N LEU A 71 1.16 -6.15 2.81
CA LEU A 71 1.56 -5.52 4.07
C LEU A 71 1.89 -4.04 3.88
N GLN A 72 1.24 -3.17 4.66
CA GLN A 72 1.50 -1.74 4.69
C GLN A 72 1.78 -1.30 6.13
N GLU A 73 2.94 -0.68 6.34
CA GLU A 73 3.39 -0.15 7.63
C GLU A 73 2.94 1.29 7.85
N GLN A 74 2.88 1.73 9.09
CA GLN A 74 2.60 3.12 9.42
C GLN A 74 3.63 4.05 8.75
N SER A 75 3.11 5.11 8.13
CA SER A 75 3.77 6.23 7.45
C SER A 75 5.33 6.19 7.44
N SER A 76 5.98 6.78 8.46
CA SER A 76 7.43 6.89 8.59
C SER A 76 8.12 5.71 9.29
N ASN A 77 7.31 4.85 9.92
CA ASN A 77 7.81 3.79 10.83
C ASN A 77 8.80 2.82 10.15
N ALA A 78 8.61 2.55 8.86
CA ALA A 78 9.53 1.70 8.11
C ALA A 78 10.96 2.30 7.98
N MET A 79 11.12 3.62 8.18
CA MET A 79 12.42 4.29 8.25
C MET A 79 12.90 4.46 9.69
N GLU A 80 12.04 5.01 10.55
CA GLU A 80 12.39 5.36 11.93
C GLU A 80 12.63 4.13 12.80
N TYR A 81 11.80 3.10 12.64
CA TYR A 81 11.80 1.88 13.45
C TYR A 81 11.89 0.64 12.57
N TYR A 82 12.91 0.59 11.70
CA TYR A 82 13.07 -0.48 10.72
C TYR A 82 13.09 -1.89 11.33
N ARG A 83 13.62 -2.06 12.55
CA ARG A 83 13.67 -3.37 13.22
C ARG A 83 12.28 -3.87 13.59
N GLU A 84 11.43 -2.99 14.12
CA GLU A 84 10.04 -3.27 14.47
C GLU A 84 9.21 -3.53 13.22
N PHE A 85 9.42 -2.72 12.18
CA PHE A 85 8.80 -2.95 10.86
C PHE A 85 9.16 -4.33 10.30
N LEU A 86 10.45 -4.68 10.28
CA LEU A 86 10.91 -5.98 9.79
C LEU A 86 10.37 -7.13 10.65
N HIS A 87 10.32 -6.97 11.97
CA HIS A 87 9.70 -7.94 12.88
C HIS A 87 8.22 -8.14 12.55
N GLY A 88 7.47 -7.04 12.35
CA GLY A 88 6.07 -7.09 11.94
C GLY A 88 5.87 -7.80 10.61
N VAL A 89 6.69 -7.49 9.60
CA VAL A 89 6.65 -8.16 8.29
C VAL A 89 6.88 -9.67 8.42
N CYS A 90 7.96 -10.08 9.07
CA CYS A 90 8.28 -11.50 9.25
C CYS A 90 7.18 -12.25 10.01
N GLY A 91 6.71 -11.68 11.13
CA GLY A 91 5.68 -12.30 11.94
C GLY A 91 4.33 -12.40 11.23
N CYS A 92 3.92 -11.37 10.47
CA CYS A 92 2.69 -11.45 9.66
C CYS A 92 2.78 -12.53 8.57
N VAL A 93 3.95 -12.70 7.94
CA VAL A 93 4.16 -13.79 6.96
C VAL A 93 4.08 -15.15 7.64
N GLU A 94 4.67 -15.32 8.82
CA GLU A 94 4.58 -16.57 9.60
C GLU A 94 3.16 -16.85 10.09
N LEU A 95 2.39 -15.82 10.46
CA LEU A 95 1.01 -15.94 10.91
C LEU A 95 0.08 -16.37 9.78
N VAL A 96 0.18 -15.72 8.62
CA VAL A 96 -0.76 -15.91 7.49
C VAL A 96 -0.32 -17.06 6.58
N LYS A 97 0.98 -17.30 6.42
CA LYS A 97 1.59 -18.32 5.53
C LYS A 97 1.10 -18.24 4.08
N PRO A 98 1.19 -17.06 3.44
CA PRO A 98 0.73 -16.88 2.08
C PRO A 98 1.67 -17.56 1.07
N ALA A 99 1.15 -17.86 -0.13
CA ALA A 99 2.01 -18.30 -1.23
C ALA A 99 2.89 -17.16 -1.78
N ARG A 100 2.44 -15.90 -1.64
CA ARG A 100 3.13 -14.72 -2.13
C ARG A 100 2.93 -13.53 -1.18
N THR A 101 4.02 -12.80 -0.90
CA THR A 101 3.98 -11.56 -0.11
C THR A 101 4.27 -10.35 -0.99
N VAL A 102 3.46 -9.31 -0.88
CA VAL A 102 3.65 -8.01 -1.53
C VAL A 102 3.72 -6.94 -0.46
N LEU A 103 4.81 -6.21 -0.40
CA LEU A 103 4.91 -5.04 0.47
C LEU A 103 4.38 -3.80 -0.26
N TYR A 104 3.44 -3.11 0.36
CA TYR A 104 2.85 -1.88 -0.13
C TYR A 104 3.72 -0.71 0.37
N ALA A 105 4.76 -0.32 -0.41
CA ALA A 105 5.64 0.79 -0.08
C ALA A 105 4.90 2.12 -0.21
N THR A 106 4.72 2.80 0.91
CA THR A 106 4.03 4.07 1.02
C THR A 106 4.88 5.23 0.52
N TRP A 107 4.36 6.43 0.59
CA TRP A 107 4.92 7.67 0.02
C TRP A 107 5.49 8.60 1.10
N GLY A 108 6.39 9.48 0.67
CA GLY A 108 6.82 10.62 1.48
C GLY A 108 5.65 11.61 1.67
N ARG A 109 5.58 12.23 2.84
CA ARG A 109 4.56 13.25 3.11
C ARG A 109 4.72 14.46 2.17
N LYS A 110 3.63 15.17 1.91
CA LYS A 110 3.63 16.35 1.06
C LYS A 110 4.42 17.48 1.73
N GLU A 111 5.03 18.33 0.94
CA GLU A 111 5.75 19.52 1.41
C GLU A 111 4.84 20.40 2.28
N GLY A 112 5.39 20.95 3.36
CA GLY A 112 4.66 21.71 4.38
C GLY A 112 4.08 20.83 5.53
N CYS A 113 4.31 19.52 5.50
CA CYS A 113 3.98 18.65 6.63
C CYS A 113 5.06 18.75 7.71
N ASP A 114 4.68 19.05 8.95
CA ASP A 114 5.59 19.24 10.10
C ASP A 114 6.57 18.07 10.30
N LEU A 115 6.16 16.86 10.02
CA LEU A 115 7.03 15.69 10.14
C LEU A 115 8.27 15.76 9.23
N LEU A 116 8.15 16.34 8.04
CA LEU A 116 9.31 16.51 7.17
C LEU A 116 10.35 17.46 7.78
N ASP A 117 9.87 18.56 8.38
CA ASP A 117 10.73 19.54 9.06
C ASP A 117 11.36 18.94 10.33
N GLU A 118 10.60 18.17 11.10
CA GLU A 118 11.06 17.51 12.33
C GLU A 118 12.26 16.60 12.08
N PHE A 119 12.23 15.83 10.97
CA PHE A 119 13.30 14.88 10.62
C PHE A 119 14.31 15.44 9.62
N GLY A 120 14.13 16.67 9.14
CA GLY A 120 14.97 17.24 8.09
C GLY A 120 14.84 16.51 6.75
N TRP A 121 13.68 15.91 6.49
CA TRP A 121 13.38 15.20 5.25
C TRP A 121 12.70 16.11 4.23
N THR A 122 12.79 15.70 2.96
CA THR A 122 11.92 16.17 1.89
C THR A 122 10.98 15.05 1.47
N ASN A 123 9.92 15.36 0.73
CA ASN A 123 9.07 14.32 0.14
C ASN A 123 9.91 13.29 -0.64
N GLN A 124 10.91 13.76 -1.39
CA GLN A 124 11.80 12.87 -2.15
C GLN A 124 12.60 11.95 -1.24
N THR A 125 13.34 12.50 -0.27
CA THR A 125 14.21 11.69 0.60
C THR A 125 13.42 10.71 1.44
N MET A 126 12.22 11.08 1.90
CA MET A 126 11.33 10.17 2.61
C MET A 126 10.81 9.06 1.68
N THR A 127 10.42 9.40 0.44
CA THR A 127 9.96 8.38 -0.54
C THR A 127 11.07 7.38 -0.87
N GLU A 128 12.29 7.86 -1.10
CA GLU A 128 13.46 7.01 -1.40
C GLU A 128 13.81 6.11 -0.20
N GLY A 129 13.83 6.66 1.01
CA GLY A 129 14.11 5.93 2.24
C GLY A 129 13.06 4.85 2.52
N LEU A 130 11.78 5.17 2.39
CA LEU A 130 10.69 4.20 2.48
C LEU A 130 10.87 3.09 1.45
N ALA A 131 11.08 3.42 0.19
CA ALA A 131 11.27 2.42 -0.86
C ALA A 131 12.43 1.48 -0.54
N ALA A 132 13.56 1.99 -0.06
CA ALA A 132 14.72 1.18 0.33
C ALA A 132 14.42 0.24 1.50
N SER A 133 13.71 0.72 2.52
CA SER A 133 13.30 -0.07 3.69
C SER A 133 12.34 -1.19 3.30
N TYR A 134 11.34 -0.89 2.50
CA TYR A 134 10.37 -1.88 2.01
C TYR A 134 11.03 -2.93 1.10
N ASP A 135 11.95 -2.53 0.22
CA ASP A 135 12.72 -3.45 -0.63
C ASP A 135 13.60 -4.39 0.20
N ALA A 136 14.23 -3.87 1.26
CA ALA A 136 15.03 -4.68 2.16
C ALA A 136 14.17 -5.71 2.92
N ALA A 137 13.01 -5.30 3.42
CA ALA A 137 12.07 -6.19 4.10
C ALA A 137 11.48 -7.23 3.12
N ALA A 138 11.12 -6.83 1.89
CA ALA A 138 10.62 -7.75 0.87
C ALA A 138 11.64 -8.85 0.54
N ARG A 139 12.91 -8.48 0.32
CA ARG A 139 13.98 -9.46 0.12
C ARG A 139 14.13 -10.46 1.28
N LYS A 140 13.95 -9.97 2.52
CA LYS A 140 14.08 -10.82 3.72
C LYS A 140 13.05 -11.93 3.78
N VAL A 141 11.83 -11.68 3.27
CA VAL A 141 10.73 -12.67 3.29
C VAL A 141 10.48 -13.33 1.92
N GLY A 142 11.36 -13.13 0.94
CA GLY A 142 11.18 -13.65 -0.41
C GLY A 142 9.98 -13.04 -1.15
N GLY A 143 9.55 -11.86 -0.73
CA GLY A 143 8.43 -11.12 -1.30
C GLY A 143 8.83 -10.13 -2.38
N THR A 144 7.86 -9.35 -2.84
CA THR A 144 8.05 -8.26 -3.81
C THR A 144 7.48 -6.95 -3.23
N CYS A 145 7.82 -5.82 -3.85
CA CYS A 145 7.35 -4.52 -3.41
C CYS A 145 6.50 -3.84 -4.48
N ALA A 146 5.33 -3.31 -4.11
CA ALA A 146 4.54 -2.39 -4.91
C ALA A 146 4.95 -0.95 -4.51
N HIS A 147 5.70 -0.28 -5.39
CA HIS A 147 6.27 1.04 -5.15
C HIS A 147 5.25 2.18 -5.35
N VAL A 148 4.17 2.16 -4.57
CA VAL A 148 3.14 3.21 -4.62
C VAL A 148 3.73 4.59 -4.36
N GLY A 149 4.63 4.70 -3.38
CA GLY A 149 5.27 5.97 -3.04
C GLY A 149 6.09 6.56 -4.19
N LYS A 150 6.81 5.72 -4.93
CA LYS A 150 7.52 6.20 -6.13
C LYS A 150 6.55 6.68 -7.20
N SER A 151 5.40 6.00 -7.37
CA SER A 151 4.35 6.45 -8.29
C SER A 151 3.79 7.81 -7.87
N PHE A 152 3.51 8.02 -6.58
CA PHE A 152 3.10 9.33 -6.05
C PHE A 152 4.12 10.42 -6.37
N PHE A 153 5.39 10.18 -6.09
CA PHE A 153 6.46 11.14 -6.33
C PHE A 153 6.57 11.52 -7.80
N GLU A 154 6.62 10.53 -8.70
CA GLU A 154 6.78 10.78 -10.12
C GLU A 154 5.52 11.39 -10.78
N ILE A 155 4.31 11.02 -10.34
CA ILE A 155 3.07 11.66 -10.80
C ILE A 155 3.07 13.14 -10.40
N ARG A 156 3.31 13.48 -9.14
CA ARG A 156 3.33 14.86 -8.67
C ARG A 156 4.41 15.71 -9.35
N LYS A 157 5.54 15.10 -9.68
CA LYS A 157 6.62 15.79 -10.39
C LYS A 157 6.26 16.09 -11.84
N ALA A 158 5.58 15.17 -12.53
CA ALA A 158 5.22 15.30 -13.94
C ALA A 158 3.89 16.03 -14.13
N TYR A 159 2.95 15.88 -13.21
CA TYR A 159 1.57 16.35 -13.27
C TYR A 159 1.15 16.94 -11.91
N PRO A 160 1.70 18.10 -11.53
CA PRO A 160 1.49 18.71 -10.20
C PRO A 160 0.03 19.11 -9.93
N GLU A 161 -0.81 19.20 -10.95
CA GLU A 161 -2.25 19.45 -10.86
C GLU A 161 -3.03 18.26 -10.30
N ILE A 162 -2.49 17.02 -10.37
CA ILE A 162 -3.11 15.84 -9.80
C ILE A 162 -2.87 15.79 -8.29
N GLU A 163 -3.88 16.17 -7.51
CA GLU A 163 -3.77 16.16 -6.07
C GLU A 163 -3.94 14.74 -5.51
N LEU A 164 -2.83 14.17 -5.03
CA LEU A 164 -2.79 12.81 -4.49
C LEU A 164 -2.93 12.75 -2.96
N TYR A 165 -2.85 13.90 -2.29
CA TYR A 165 -2.94 13.98 -0.83
C TYR A 165 -4.25 14.59 -0.37
N ASP A 166 -4.70 14.15 0.80
CA ASP A 166 -5.73 14.83 1.56
C ASP A 166 -5.19 16.16 2.14
N PRO A 167 -6.02 17.12 2.59
CA PRO A 167 -5.56 18.37 3.17
C PRO A 167 -4.60 18.26 4.35
N ASP A 168 -4.51 17.11 5.00
CA ASP A 168 -3.56 16.87 6.09
C ASP A 168 -2.11 16.58 5.62
N LEU A 169 -1.84 16.65 4.32
CA LEU A 169 -0.53 16.49 3.70
C LEU A 169 0.11 15.09 3.90
N SER A 170 -0.68 14.14 4.36
CA SER A 170 -0.24 12.80 4.76
C SER A 170 -1.07 11.69 4.13
N HIS A 171 -2.38 11.68 4.38
CA HIS A 171 -3.28 10.67 3.84
C HIS A 171 -3.50 10.82 2.34
N PRO A 172 -3.86 9.75 1.66
CA PRO A 172 -4.15 9.84 0.23
C PRO A 172 -5.50 10.54 0.02
N SER A 173 -5.61 11.34 -1.04
CA SER A 173 -6.89 11.75 -1.61
C SER A 173 -7.59 10.55 -2.27
N TYR A 174 -8.79 10.76 -2.83
CA TYR A 174 -9.42 9.73 -3.65
C TYR A 174 -8.54 9.33 -4.86
N ALA A 175 -7.93 10.29 -5.54
CA ALA A 175 -6.99 10.03 -6.63
C ALA A 175 -5.75 9.27 -6.14
N GLY A 176 -5.21 9.64 -4.97
CA GLY A 176 -4.12 8.91 -4.33
C GLY A 176 -4.48 7.45 -4.02
N SER A 177 -5.69 7.19 -3.51
CA SER A 177 -6.18 5.83 -3.25
C SER A 177 -6.35 5.03 -4.56
N CYS A 178 -6.79 5.68 -5.65
CA CYS A 178 -6.84 5.05 -6.98
C CYS A 178 -5.44 4.69 -7.50
N VAL A 179 -4.46 5.60 -7.36
CA VAL A 179 -3.06 5.34 -7.72
C VAL A 179 -2.49 4.17 -6.93
N ALA A 180 -2.78 4.09 -5.62
CA ALA A 180 -2.38 2.97 -4.79
C ALA A 180 -2.99 1.65 -5.29
N ALA A 181 -4.29 1.63 -5.56
CA ALA A 181 -4.98 0.45 -6.07
C ALA A 181 -4.44 0.00 -7.45
N LEU A 182 -4.18 0.95 -8.37
CA LEU A 182 -3.60 0.67 -9.69
C LEU A 182 -2.18 0.08 -9.61
N ALA A 183 -1.32 0.65 -8.77
CA ALA A 183 0.03 0.17 -8.56
C ALA A 183 0.03 -1.25 -7.94
N ILE A 184 -0.84 -1.50 -6.96
CA ILE A 184 -1.02 -2.83 -6.37
C ILE A 184 -1.60 -3.80 -7.41
N TYR A 185 -2.62 -3.41 -8.18
CA TYR A 185 -3.18 -4.22 -9.25
C TYR A 185 -2.09 -4.68 -10.23
N LYS A 186 -1.29 -3.72 -10.75
CA LYS A 186 -0.18 -4.03 -11.65
C LYS A 186 0.80 -5.02 -11.02
N LYS A 187 1.14 -4.83 -9.75
CA LYS A 187 2.03 -5.76 -9.03
C LYS A 187 1.46 -7.15 -8.87
N LEU A 188 0.16 -7.28 -8.72
CA LEU A 188 -0.55 -8.56 -8.59
C LEU A 188 -0.66 -9.29 -9.92
N VAL A 189 -1.05 -8.59 -10.98
CA VAL A 189 -1.44 -9.14 -12.28
C VAL A 189 -0.29 -9.15 -13.30
N GLY A 190 0.68 -8.24 -13.15
CA GLY A 190 1.83 -8.08 -14.04
C GLY A 190 1.64 -7.05 -15.15
N SER A 191 0.45 -6.46 -15.27
CA SER A 191 0.13 -5.39 -16.21
C SER A 191 -0.89 -4.43 -15.60
N LEU A 192 -1.03 -3.23 -16.16
CA LEU A 192 -2.15 -2.34 -15.84
C LEU A 192 -3.49 -2.97 -16.25
N PRO A 193 -4.61 -2.58 -15.59
CA PRO A 193 -5.93 -3.02 -15.97
C PRO A 193 -6.28 -2.53 -17.40
N ALA A 194 -6.96 -3.36 -18.17
CA ALA A 194 -7.44 -3.01 -19.52
C ALA A 194 -8.61 -2.01 -19.46
N SER A 195 -9.40 -2.04 -18.38
CA SER A 195 -10.47 -1.09 -18.08
C SER A 195 -10.29 -0.51 -16.68
N THR A 196 -10.56 0.77 -16.58
CA THR A 196 -10.53 1.56 -15.33
C THR A 196 -11.83 2.35 -15.13
N ALA A 197 -12.92 1.93 -15.78
CA ALA A 197 -14.20 2.65 -15.78
C ALA A 197 -14.86 2.68 -14.38
N CYS A 198 -14.50 1.75 -13.48
CA CYS A 198 -14.93 1.77 -12.09
C CYS A 198 -14.33 2.93 -11.27
N LEU A 199 -13.23 3.55 -11.75
CA LEU A 199 -12.58 4.66 -11.05
C LEU A 199 -13.27 5.99 -11.38
N LYS A 200 -13.52 6.80 -10.35
CA LYS A 200 -14.13 8.13 -10.47
C LYS A 200 -13.06 9.23 -10.50
N MET A 201 -12.01 9.04 -11.31
CA MET A 201 -11.00 10.03 -11.60
C MET A 201 -11.29 10.73 -12.91
N ASP A 202 -10.75 11.95 -13.09
CA ASP A 202 -10.72 12.57 -14.41
C ASP A 202 -9.97 11.68 -15.40
N ALA A 203 -10.43 11.62 -16.64
CA ALA A 203 -9.89 10.68 -17.62
C ALA A 203 -8.44 11.03 -18.02
N ALA A 204 -8.06 12.32 -18.07
CA ALA A 204 -6.71 12.73 -18.36
C ALA A 204 -5.77 12.42 -17.18
N ASP A 205 -6.20 12.72 -15.96
CA ASP A 205 -5.44 12.39 -14.74
C ASP A 205 -5.20 10.89 -14.61
N LEU A 206 -6.22 10.09 -14.92
CA LEU A 206 -6.12 8.64 -14.89
C LEU A 206 -5.13 8.10 -15.93
N LEU A 207 -5.15 8.66 -17.15
CA LEU A 207 -4.19 8.29 -18.20
C LEU A 207 -2.76 8.62 -17.76
N HIS A 208 -2.51 9.83 -17.27
CA HIS A 208 -1.21 10.27 -16.76
C HIS A 208 -0.73 9.39 -15.59
N ALA A 209 -1.61 9.06 -14.65
CA ALA A 209 -1.28 8.17 -13.55
C ALA A 209 -0.88 6.77 -14.04
N CYS A 210 -1.62 6.21 -15.00
CA CYS A 210 -1.31 4.90 -15.59
C CYS A 210 0.05 4.90 -16.32
N GLU A 211 0.36 5.94 -17.09
CA GLU A 211 1.66 6.07 -17.78
C GLU A 211 2.84 6.05 -16.79
N VAL A 212 2.70 6.76 -15.66
CA VAL A 212 3.74 6.79 -14.63
C VAL A 212 3.85 5.43 -13.93
N ILE A 213 2.73 4.85 -13.50
CA ILE A 213 2.71 3.56 -12.82
C ILE A 213 3.32 2.47 -13.71
N ASP A 214 3.08 2.52 -15.02
CA ASP A 214 3.64 1.53 -15.95
C ASP A 214 5.17 1.54 -16.00
N ARG A 215 5.78 2.68 -15.78
CA ARG A 215 7.25 2.83 -15.74
C ARG A 215 7.87 2.51 -14.37
N VAL A 216 7.11 2.69 -13.29
CA VAL A 216 7.64 2.69 -11.91
C VAL A 216 7.45 1.35 -11.21
N VAL A 217 6.34 0.67 -11.43
CA VAL A 217 5.92 -0.59 -10.78
C VAL A 217 6.05 -1.76 -11.73
#